data_10d540dfe72a40ee31f5903588066852
#
_entry.id   10d540dfe72a40ee31f5903588066852
#
_cell.length_a   1.000
_cell.length_b   1.000
_cell.length_c   1.000
_cell.angle_alpha   90.00
_cell.angle_beta   90.00
_cell.angle_gamma   90.00
#
_symmetry.space_group_name_H-M   'P 1'
#
loop_
_entity.id
_entity.type
_entity.pdbx_description
1 polymer ?
#
loop_
_entity_poly.entity_id
_entity_poly.type
_entity_poly.pdbx_seq_one_letter_code
_entity_poly.pdbx_strand_id
1 'polypeptide(L)'
;MKSSLICALLMLAPATACFAQKVAPQACNAVVDITDPDPKGTNLRSEPGGAVITALKNPTDYGWIEVHLTAQLGDWFEIDRARLIDDDLPSGSKILFQGKGYLHKSVVGVSGMQNGAIVYRDHDIRTDLIDPHADGDQTVDLLGCWGDFLKVRVKKGVGWIKEICTNMKTTCA
;
A
#
# COMPACT_ATOMS: atom_id res chain seq x y z
N MET A 1 47.87 61.39 6.05
CA MET A 1 46.92 60.51 6.77
C MET A 1 45.70 60.30 5.87
N LYS A 2 45.59 59.14 5.23
CA LYS A 2 44.43 58.79 4.33
C LYS A 2 43.66 57.67 5.04
N SER A 3 42.43 58.02 5.46
CA SER A 3 41.48 57.03 6.04
C SER A 3 40.72 56.39 4.90
N SER A 4 40.87 55.06 4.77
CA SER A 4 40.05 54.25 3.87
C SER A 4 38.81 53.73 4.60
N LEU A 5 37.62 54.12 4.19
CA LEU A 5 36.35 53.51 4.62
C LEU A 5 36.14 52.22 3.83
N ILE A 6 36.07 51.09 4.53
CA ILE A 6 35.66 49.82 3.97
C ILE A 6 34.13 49.67 4.18
N CYS A 7 33.40 49.73 3.07
CA CYS A 7 31.97 49.52 3.05
C CYS A 7 31.72 48.01 2.99
N ALA A 8 31.24 47.40 4.06
CA ALA A 8 30.85 45.98 4.10
C ALA A 8 29.45 45.79 3.50
N LEU A 9 29.38 45.20 2.31
CA LEU A 9 28.13 44.82 1.65
C LEU A 9 27.59 43.53 2.32
N LEU A 10 26.56 43.66 3.13
CA LEU A 10 25.78 42.48 3.61
C LEU A 10 24.92 41.96 2.44
N MET A 11 25.26 40.79 1.92
CA MET A 11 24.39 40.05 0.99
C MET A 11 23.30 39.34 1.80
N LEU A 12 22.06 39.83 1.75
CA LEU A 12 20.87 39.09 2.18
C LEU A 12 20.57 38.04 1.12
N ALA A 13 20.83 36.75 1.45
CA ALA A 13 20.36 35.64 0.64
C ALA A 13 18.85 35.47 0.84
N PRO A 14 18.02 35.37 -0.23
CA PRO A 14 16.60 35.07 -0.08
C PRO A 14 16.43 33.65 0.43
N ALA A 15 15.73 33.49 1.55
CA ALA A 15 15.29 32.18 2.03
C ALA A 15 14.24 31.62 1.05
N THR A 16 14.64 30.70 0.19
CA THR A 16 13.73 29.94 -0.65
C THR A 16 12.91 29.01 0.26
N ALA A 17 11.67 29.41 0.52
CA ALA A 17 10.71 28.54 1.20
C ALA A 17 10.46 27.29 0.32
N CYS A 18 10.98 26.15 0.74
CA CYS A 18 10.73 24.86 0.11
C CYS A 18 9.27 24.49 0.43
N PHE A 19 8.35 24.82 -0.47
CA PHE A 19 6.97 24.34 -0.36
C PHE A 19 7.01 22.82 -0.61
N ALA A 20 6.76 22.02 0.43
CA ALA A 20 6.52 20.60 0.28
C ALA A 20 5.31 20.42 -0.64
N GLN A 21 5.55 19.97 -1.85
CA GLN A 21 4.50 19.71 -2.84
C GLN A 21 3.63 18.57 -2.30
N LYS A 22 2.37 18.86 -1.96
CA LYS A 22 1.41 17.89 -1.46
C LYS A 22 1.15 16.91 -2.60
N VAL A 23 1.66 15.69 -2.48
CA VAL A 23 1.43 14.62 -3.46
C VAL A 23 -0.07 14.37 -3.54
N ALA A 24 -0.64 14.47 -4.74
CA ALA A 24 -2.06 14.18 -4.94
C ALA A 24 -2.32 12.68 -4.70
N PRO A 25 -3.44 12.33 -4.06
CA PRO A 25 -3.81 10.95 -3.87
C PRO A 25 -4.00 10.25 -5.22
N GLN A 26 -3.40 9.06 -5.37
CA GLN A 26 -3.65 8.17 -6.49
C GLN A 26 -4.83 7.27 -6.17
N ALA A 27 -5.91 7.32 -6.94
CA ALA A 27 -7.09 6.48 -6.71
C ALA A 27 -6.77 4.99 -6.89
N CYS A 28 -7.31 4.18 -5.99
CA CYS A 28 -7.22 2.72 -5.96
C CYS A 28 -8.62 2.11 -5.78
N ASN A 29 -8.77 0.86 -6.19
CA ASN A 29 -9.96 0.05 -5.94
C ASN A 29 -9.55 -1.43 -5.91
N ALA A 30 -8.87 -1.83 -4.85
CA ALA A 30 -8.36 -3.19 -4.73
C ALA A 30 -8.43 -3.70 -3.29
N VAL A 31 -8.58 -5.01 -3.14
CA VAL A 31 -8.52 -5.69 -1.86
C VAL A 31 -7.15 -6.34 -1.73
N VAL A 32 -6.51 -6.16 -0.57
CA VAL A 32 -5.20 -6.72 -0.25
C VAL A 32 -5.19 -7.23 1.18
N ASP A 33 -4.12 -7.91 1.59
CA ASP A 33 -4.01 -8.51 2.91
C ASP A 33 -3.11 -7.70 3.84
N ILE A 34 -3.38 -7.79 5.14
CA ILE A 34 -2.41 -7.41 6.17
C ILE A 34 -1.34 -8.49 6.24
N THR A 35 -0.08 -8.09 6.07
CA THR A 35 1.11 -8.96 6.13
C THR A 35 2.02 -8.65 7.30
N ASP A 36 1.55 -7.81 8.23
CA ASP A 36 2.28 -7.40 9.43
C ASP A 36 2.40 -8.57 10.42
N PRO A 37 3.63 -9.01 10.77
CA PRO A 37 3.83 -10.10 11.72
C PRO A 37 3.67 -9.68 13.19
N ASP A 38 3.39 -8.40 13.51
CA ASP A 38 3.26 -7.93 14.89
C ASP A 38 2.03 -8.57 15.57
N PRO A 39 2.21 -9.40 16.61
CA PRO A 39 1.10 -10.03 17.33
C PRO A 39 0.19 -9.02 18.06
N LYS A 40 0.63 -7.77 18.20
CA LYS A 40 -0.19 -6.69 18.76
C LYS A 40 -1.19 -6.14 17.75
N GLY A 41 -1.03 -6.50 16.46
CA GLY A 41 -1.85 -6.07 15.35
C GLY A 41 -1.31 -4.80 14.65
N THR A 42 -1.81 -4.60 13.45
CA THR A 42 -1.40 -3.51 12.56
C THR A 42 -2.06 -2.19 12.93
N ASN A 43 -1.29 -1.17 13.14
CA ASN A 43 -1.77 0.16 13.49
C ASN A 43 -2.44 0.84 12.28
N LEU A 44 -3.76 1.03 12.36
CA LEU A 44 -4.51 1.89 11.46
C LEU A 44 -4.46 3.34 11.97
N ARG A 45 -4.14 4.31 11.09
CA ARG A 45 -3.92 5.71 11.46
C ARG A 45 -4.94 6.64 10.83
N SER A 46 -5.14 7.81 11.47
CA SER A 46 -6.07 8.86 10.99
C SER A 46 -5.59 9.57 9.73
N GLU A 47 -4.27 9.62 9.52
CA GLU A 47 -3.59 10.22 8.37
C GLU A 47 -2.19 9.59 8.23
N PRO A 48 -1.50 9.77 7.10
CA PRO A 48 -0.12 9.32 6.92
C PRO A 48 0.79 9.79 8.06
N GLY A 49 1.34 8.84 8.83
CA GLY A 49 2.17 9.12 10.02
C GLY A 49 1.41 9.69 11.23
N GLY A 50 0.09 9.84 11.15
CA GLY A 50 -0.73 10.42 12.20
C GLY A 50 -1.04 9.50 13.39
N ALA A 51 -2.02 9.91 14.21
CA ALA A 51 -2.44 9.17 15.40
C ALA A 51 -3.04 7.80 15.03
N VAL A 52 -2.82 6.81 15.91
CA VAL A 52 -3.44 5.48 15.77
C VAL A 52 -4.93 5.57 16.11
N ILE A 53 -5.79 5.16 15.19
CA ILE A 53 -7.25 5.05 15.40
C ILE A 53 -7.56 3.75 16.13
N THR A 54 -6.98 2.64 15.66
CA THR A 54 -7.16 1.30 16.20
C THR A 54 -6.03 0.39 15.74
N ALA A 55 -5.89 -0.78 16.37
CA ALA A 55 -5.04 -1.86 15.88
C ALA A 55 -5.92 -2.95 15.24
N LEU A 56 -5.66 -3.25 13.97
CA LEU A 56 -6.28 -4.36 13.26
C LEU A 56 -5.58 -5.65 13.72
N LYS A 57 -6.28 -6.45 14.48
CA LYS A 57 -5.72 -7.68 15.07
C LYS A 57 -6.48 -8.89 14.55
N ASN A 58 -5.72 -9.89 14.09
CA ASN A 58 -6.27 -11.23 13.86
C ASN A 58 -6.35 -11.96 15.20
N PRO A 59 -7.54 -12.28 15.71
CA PRO A 59 -7.70 -12.96 16.98
C PRO A 59 -7.52 -14.48 16.87
N THR A 60 -7.36 -15.03 15.67
CA THR A 60 -7.32 -16.46 15.40
C THR A 60 -6.03 -16.82 14.64
N ASP A 61 -5.62 -18.08 14.77
CA ASP A 61 -4.44 -18.59 14.06
C ASP A 61 -4.74 -18.95 12.59
N TYR A 62 -6.02 -19.00 12.22
CA TYR A 62 -6.48 -19.51 10.93
C TYR A 62 -7.08 -18.42 10.01
N GLY A 63 -7.46 -17.27 10.56
CA GLY A 63 -8.01 -16.17 9.80
C GLY A 63 -6.93 -15.26 9.20
N TRP A 64 -7.35 -14.39 8.29
CA TRP A 64 -6.53 -13.29 7.78
C TRP A 64 -7.35 -12.00 7.70
N ILE A 65 -6.67 -10.88 7.58
CA ILE A 65 -7.35 -9.57 7.48
C ILE A 65 -7.19 -9.03 6.08
N GLU A 66 -8.31 -8.83 5.40
CA GLU A 66 -8.40 -8.12 4.13
C GLU A 66 -8.69 -6.65 4.38
N VAL A 67 -8.09 -5.78 3.56
CA VAL A 67 -8.36 -4.34 3.54
C VAL A 67 -8.68 -3.88 2.12
N HIS A 68 -9.66 -2.98 2.00
CA HIS A 68 -10.02 -2.37 0.73
C HIS A 68 -9.29 -1.03 0.58
N LEU A 69 -8.42 -0.93 -0.43
CA LEU A 69 -7.66 0.26 -0.76
C LEU A 69 -8.50 1.21 -1.61
N THR A 70 -8.56 2.49 -1.22
CA THR A 70 -9.27 3.54 -1.95
C THR A 70 -8.34 4.58 -2.57
N ALA A 71 -7.15 4.77 -1.99
CA ALA A 71 -6.13 5.65 -2.55
C ALA A 71 -4.72 5.30 -2.04
N GLN A 72 -3.70 5.79 -2.77
CA GLN A 72 -2.32 5.80 -2.35
C GLN A 72 -1.81 7.23 -2.19
N LEU A 73 -1.11 7.51 -1.07
CA LEU A 73 -0.45 8.78 -0.77
C LEU A 73 1.02 8.51 -0.39
N GLY A 74 1.91 8.52 -1.37
CA GLY A 74 3.31 8.14 -1.16
C GLY A 74 3.42 6.69 -0.67
N ASP A 75 3.96 6.49 0.54
CA ASP A 75 4.14 5.17 1.16
C ASP A 75 2.91 4.69 1.98
N TRP A 76 1.79 5.40 1.89
CA TRP A 76 0.59 5.10 2.64
C TRP A 76 -0.58 4.76 1.73
N PHE A 77 -1.36 3.77 2.13
CA PHE A 77 -2.63 3.44 1.50
C PHE A 77 -3.79 3.93 2.37
N GLU A 78 -4.75 4.62 1.75
CA GLU A 78 -6.03 4.92 2.32
C GLU A 78 -6.93 3.70 2.18
N ILE A 79 -7.64 3.35 3.25
CA ILE A 79 -8.64 2.27 3.26
C ILE A 79 -9.99 2.81 3.71
N ASP A 80 -11.06 2.15 3.28
CA ASP A 80 -12.42 2.39 3.80
C ASP A 80 -12.97 1.21 4.60
N ARG A 81 -12.34 0.04 4.53
CA ARG A 81 -12.81 -1.17 5.21
C ARG A 81 -11.67 -2.13 5.50
N ALA A 82 -11.77 -2.79 6.68
CA ALA A 82 -10.98 -3.95 7.02
C ALA A 82 -11.90 -5.08 7.50
N ARG A 83 -11.67 -6.33 7.03
CA ARG A 83 -12.43 -7.53 7.38
C ARG A 83 -11.50 -8.62 7.89
N LEU A 84 -11.88 -9.28 8.95
CA LEU A 84 -11.35 -10.59 9.29
C LEU A 84 -12.08 -11.63 8.41
N ILE A 85 -11.35 -12.46 7.73
CA ILE A 85 -11.83 -13.64 7.02
C ILE A 85 -11.45 -14.87 7.84
N ASP A 86 -12.43 -15.67 8.21
CA ASP A 86 -12.21 -16.88 9.00
C ASP A 86 -13.40 -17.82 8.80
N ASP A 87 -13.13 -19.05 8.36
CA ASP A 87 -14.18 -20.05 8.08
C ASP A 87 -14.92 -20.49 9.34
N ASP A 88 -14.32 -20.32 10.53
CA ASP A 88 -14.97 -20.62 11.81
C ASP A 88 -16.02 -19.57 12.23
N LEU A 89 -16.05 -18.42 11.52
CA LEU A 89 -17.10 -17.42 11.74
C LEU A 89 -18.40 -17.84 11.05
N PRO A 90 -19.58 -17.62 11.66
CA PRO A 90 -20.89 -17.99 11.08
C PRO A 90 -21.14 -17.42 9.68
N SER A 91 -20.56 -16.28 9.35
CA SER A 91 -20.67 -15.61 8.03
C SER A 91 -19.38 -15.69 7.22
N GLY A 92 -18.37 -16.46 7.66
CA GLY A 92 -17.05 -16.53 7.02
C GLY A 92 -16.23 -15.24 7.14
N SER A 93 -16.82 -14.15 7.66
CA SER A 93 -16.11 -12.88 7.82
C SER A 93 -16.72 -11.98 8.89
N LYS A 94 -15.89 -11.02 9.40
CA LYS A 94 -16.30 -10.00 10.37
C LYS A 94 -15.67 -8.66 10.03
N ILE A 95 -16.46 -7.59 10.00
CA ILE A 95 -15.94 -6.22 9.85
C ILE A 95 -15.15 -5.85 11.11
N LEU A 96 -13.89 -5.49 10.95
CA LEU A 96 -13.02 -4.97 12.00
C LEU A 96 -12.98 -3.44 12.00
N PHE A 97 -13.09 -2.84 10.82
CA PHE A 97 -13.09 -1.38 10.65
C PHE A 97 -13.92 -1.00 9.42
N GLN A 98 -14.64 0.11 9.53
CA GLN A 98 -15.32 0.77 8.42
C GLN A 98 -15.19 2.27 8.57
N GLY A 99 -14.69 2.93 7.54
CA GLY A 99 -14.42 4.36 7.51
C GLY A 99 -13.03 4.64 6.94
N LYS A 100 -12.62 5.91 6.97
CA LYS A 100 -11.34 6.35 6.43
C LYS A 100 -10.20 6.10 7.43
N GLY A 101 -9.17 5.40 6.96
CA GLY A 101 -7.94 5.17 7.71
C GLY A 101 -6.75 4.94 6.78
N TYR A 102 -5.53 4.90 7.36
CA TYR A 102 -4.29 4.79 6.60
C TYR A 102 -3.39 3.69 7.14
N LEU A 103 -2.86 2.89 6.22
CA LEU A 103 -1.88 1.84 6.47
C LEU A 103 -0.59 2.15 5.72
N HIS A 104 0.55 1.91 6.33
CA HIS A 104 1.84 2.01 5.64
C HIS A 104 2.03 0.81 4.72
N LYS A 105 2.67 1.01 3.56
CA LYS A 105 2.86 -0.05 2.55
C LYS A 105 3.62 -1.29 3.07
N SER A 106 4.42 -1.15 4.13
CA SER A 106 5.20 -2.26 4.71
C SER A 106 4.36 -3.26 5.52
N VAL A 107 3.10 -2.96 5.79
CA VAL A 107 2.21 -3.81 6.60
C VAL A 107 1.06 -4.41 5.79
N VAL A 108 1.05 -4.17 4.48
CA VAL A 108 0.07 -4.74 3.53
C VAL A 108 0.79 -5.41 2.37
N GLY A 109 0.17 -6.42 1.81
CA GLY A 109 0.74 -7.19 0.71
C GLY A 109 -0.32 -7.91 -0.10
N VAL A 110 0.12 -8.67 -1.08
CA VAL A 110 -0.70 -9.59 -1.86
C VAL A 110 -0.26 -10.99 -1.50
N SER A 111 -1.11 -11.74 -0.81
CA SER A 111 -0.77 -13.09 -0.29
C SER A 111 -0.78 -14.14 -1.38
N GLY A 112 -1.43 -13.87 -2.49
CA GLY A 112 -1.44 -14.74 -3.65
C GLY A 112 -1.89 -13.97 -4.88
N MET A 113 -1.41 -14.42 -6.02
CA MET A 113 -1.93 -14.02 -7.32
C MET A 113 -2.76 -15.19 -7.85
N GLN A 114 -3.71 -14.91 -8.74
CA GLN A 114 -4.36 -15.97 -9.48
C GLN A 114 -3.28 -16.78 -10.21
N ASN A 115 -3.38 -18.11 -10.18
CA ASN A 115 -2.40 -18.98 -10.84
C ASN A 115 -2.36 -18.68 -12.35
N GLY A 116 -1.18 -18.34 -12.86
CA GLY A 116 -1.02 -17.87 -14.23
C GLY A 116 -1.38 -16.39 -14.43
N ALA A 117 -1.45 -15.59 -13.34
CA ALA A 117 -1.69 -14.15 -13.42
C ALA A 117 -0.70 -13.46 -14.37
N ILE A 118 -1.18 -12.48 -15.08
CA ILE A 118 -0.37 -11.69 -16.01
C ILE A 118 0.20 -10.48 -15.29
N VAL A 119 1.51 -10.28 -15.37
CA VAL A 119 2.18 -9.09 -14.88
C VAL A 119 2.49 -8.15 -16.04
N TYR A 120 1.83 -7.03 -16.08
CA TYR A 120 1.95 -5.99 -17.10
C TYR A 120 3.08 -5.03 -16.78
N ARG A 121 3.65 -4.39 -17.81
CA ARG A 121 4.69 -3.35 -17.63
C ARG A 121 4.11 -2.08 -17.00
N ASP A 122 2.85 -1.76 -17.35
CA ASP A 122 2.14 -0.59 -16.83
C ASP A 122 0.71 -0.99 -16.42
N HIS A 123 -0.03 -0.09 -15.80
CA HIS A 123 -1.42 -0.26 -15.37
C HIS A 123 -2.44 -0.21 -16.54
N ASP A 124 -2.09 -0.88 -17.64
CA ASP A 124 -2.93 -1.06 -18.82
C ASP A 124 -2.68 -2.47 -19.39
N ILE A 125 -3.76 -3.24 -19.60
CA ILE A 125 -3.70 -4.61 -20.14
C ILE A 125 -3.15 -4.70 -21.56
N ARG A 126 -2.99 -3.59 -22.26
CA ARG A 126 -2.43 -3.49 -23.62
C ARG A 126 -0.93 -3.28 -23.63
N THR A 127 -0.31 -3.13 -22.47
CA THR A 127 1.14 -2.92 -22.38
C THR A 127 1.90 -4.23 -22.49
N ASP A 128 3.21 -4.13 -22.72
CA ASP A 128 4.12 -5.28 -22.73
C ASP A 128 4.02 -6.05 -21.40
N LEU A 129 4.28 -7.34 -21.47
CA LEU A 129 4.26 -8.23 -20.30
C LEU A 129 5.63 -8.31 -19.65
N ILE A 130 5.65 -8.23 -18.32
CA ILE A 130 6.81 -8.57 -17.48
C ILE A 130 6.82 -10.09 -17.25
N ASP A 131 5.65 -10.63 -16.93
CA ASP A 131 5.44 -12.06 -16.75
C ASP A 131 4.07 -12.48 -17.30
N PRO A 132 4.02 -13.31 -18.35
CA PRO A 132 2.75 -13.81 -18.90
C PRO A 132 2.11 -14.92 -18.05
N HIS A 133 2.86 -15.54 -17.13
CA HIS A 133 2.42 -16.62 -16.25
C HIS A 133 3.16 -16.54 -14.93
N ALA A 134 2.75 -15.61 -14.07
CA ALA A 134 3.32 -15.50 -12.75
C ALA A 134 2.86 -16.68 -11.89
N ASP A 135 3.77 -17.16 -11.04
CA ASP A 135 3.48 -18.17 -10.04
C ASP A 135 2.53 -17.59 -8.99
N GLY A 136 1.34 -18.19 -8.86
CA GLY A 136 0.26 -17.67 -8.03
C GLY A 136 0.45 -17.87 -6.53
N ASP A 137 1.25 -18.86 -6.13
CA ASP A 137 1.38 -19.27 -4.72
C ASP A 137 2.50 -18.52 -3.98
N GLN A 138 2.74 -17.27 -4.33
CA GLN A 138 3.77 -16.47 -3.67
C GLN A 138 3.20 -15.16 -3.11
N THR A 139 3.59 -14.83 -1.90
CA THR A 139 3.44 -13.48 -1.37
C THR A 139 4.35 -12.54 -2.14
N VAL A 140 3.83 -11.42 -2.60
CA VAL A 140 4.59 -10.41 -3.34
C VAL A 140 4.53 -9.05 -2.64
N ASP A 141 5.62 -8.30 -2.77
CA ASP A 141 5.67 -6.93 -2.24
C ASP A 141 4.67 -6.04 -2.98
N LEU A 142 3.79 -5.39 -2.24
CA LEU A 142 2.91 -4.35 -2.75
C LEU A 142 3.65 -3.02 -2.78
N LEU A 143 3.85 -2.47 -3.97
CA LEU A 143 4.59 -1.23 -4.18
C LEU A 143 3.68 -0.03 -4.44
N GLY A 144 2.44 -0.26 -4.90
CA GLY A 144 1.50 0.79 -5.23
C GLY A 144 0.19 0.28 -5.81
N CYS A 145 -0.71 1.21 -6.16
CA CYS A 145 -1.96 0.90 -6.81
C CYS A 145 -2.38 1.99 -7.80
N TRP A 146 -3.21 1.60 -8.78
CA TRP A 146 -3.85 2.49 -9.74
C TRP A 146 -5.19 1.89 -10.20
N GLY A 147 -6.32 2.49 -9.79
CA GLY A 147 -7.62 1.86 -10.04
C GLY A 147 -7.63 0.43 -9.50
N ASP A 148 -8.00 -0.53 -10.35
CA ASP A 148 -8.02 -1.96 -10.00
C ASP A 148 -6.65 -2.66 -10.11
N PHE A 149 -5.59 -1.94 -10.49
CA PHE A 149 -4.26 -2.50 -10.63
C PHE A 149 -3.44 -2.32 -9.37
N LEU A 150 -2.68 -3.36 -9.02
CA LEU A 150 -1.63 -3.33 -7.99
C LEU A 150 -0.25 -3.39 -8.63
N LYS A 151 0.64 -2.52 -8.19
CA LYS A 151 2.06 -2.56 -8.53
C LYS A 151 2.76 -3.51 -7.58
N VAL A 152 3.37 -4.55 -8.13
CA VAL A 152 4.00 -5.62 -7.34
C VAL A 152 5.41 -5.90 -7.80
N ARG A 153 6.19 -6.51 -6.89
CA ARG A 153 7.50 -7.08 -7.22
C ARG A 153 7.36 -8.59 -7.31
N VAL A 154 7.64 -9.13 -8.49
CA VAL A 154 7.72 -10.57 -8.77
C VAL A 154 9.14 -10.97 -9.12
N LYS A 155 9.43 -12.28 -9.27
CA LYS A 155 10.77 -12.79 -9.62
C LYS A 155 11.34 -12.17 -10.90
N LYS A 156 10.49 -11.92 -11.90
CA LYS A 156 10.90 -11.36 -13.20
C LYS A 156 11.03 -9.85 -13.24
N GLY A 157 10.63 -9.15 -12.16
CA GLY A 157 10.76 -7.71 -12.07
C GLY A 157 9.62 -7.03 -11.34
N VAL A 158 9.45 -5.73 -11.60
CA VAL A 158 8.36 -4.92 -11.06
C VAL A 158 7.34 -4.68 -12.16
N GLY A 159 6.08 -4.93 -11.88
CA GLY A 159 4.99 -4.73 -12.83
C GLY A 159 3.64 -4.54 -12.16
N TRP A 160 2.59 -4.61 -12.94
CA TRP A 160 1.23 -4.37 -12.51
C TRP A 160 0.38 -5.62 -12.71
N ILE A 161 -0.43 -5.96 -11.71
CA ILE A 161 -1.38 -7.07 -11.75
C ILE A 161 -2.79 -6.56 -11.50
N LYS A 162 -3.76 -7.27 -12.05
CA LYS A 162 -5.18 -7.01 -11.82
C LYS A 162 -5.88 -8.22 -11.19
N GLU A 163 -5.38 -9.41 -11.49
CA GLU A 163 -5.93 -10.67 -11.00
C GLU A 163 -5.27 -11.05 -9.68
N ILE A 164 -5.96 -10.73 -8.58
CA ILE A 164 -5.48 -10.91 -7.22
C ILE A 164 -6.33 -11.98 -6.56
N CYS A 165 -5.67 -12.84 -5.81
CA CYS A 165 -6.32 -13.75 -4.90
C CYS A 165 -5.96 -13.37 -3.47
N THR A 166 -6.99 -13.14 -2.65
CA THR A 166 -6.84 -12.85 -1.22
C THR A 166 -7.05 -14.06 -0.34
N ASN A 167 -7.23 -15.25 -0.93
CA ASN A 167 -7.37 -16.48 -0.16
C ASN A 167 -6.00 -17.01 0.30
N MET A 168 -5.65 -16.78 1.55
CA MET A 168 -4.39 -17.24 2.14
C MET A 168 -4.36 -18.74 2.49
N LYS A 169 -5.47 -19.47 2.33
CA LYS A 169 -5.57 -20.88 2.74
C LYS A 169 -5.51 -21.86 1.59
N THR A 170 -5.90 -21.45 0.40
CA THR A 170 -5.96 -22.32 -0.78
C THR A 170 -5.29 -21.67 -1.98
N THR A 171 -4.83 -22.52 -2.90
CA THR A 171 -4.37 -22.05 -4.20
C THR A 171 -5.51 -21.37 -4.94
N CYS A 172 -5.21 -20.22 -5.53
CA CYS A 172 -6.14 -19.51 -6.38
C CYS A 172 -6.06 -20.06 -7.81
N ALA A 173 -7.09 -20.79 -8.18
CA ALA A 173 -7.23 -21.36 -9.53
C ALA A 173 -7.80 -20.33 -10.50
#